data_1563adc818c12e519f04ec31c241f612
#
_entry.id   1563adc818c12e519f04ec31c241f612
#
_cell.length_a   1.000
_cell.length_b   1.000
_cell.length_c   1.000
_cell.angle_alpha   90.00
_cell.angle_beta   90.00
_cell.angle_gamma   90.00
#
_symmetry.space_group_name_H-M   'P 1'
#
loop_
_entity.id
_entity.type
_entity.pdbx_description
1 polymer ?
#
loop_
_entity_poly.entity_id
_entity_poly.type
_entity_poly.pdbx_seq_one_letter_code
_entity_poly.pdbx_strand_id
1 'polypeptide(L)'
;FQGDHQLLAGYKHMWSDFPDAPRTFTGIYHGSFADNLGLGFQVLTDRVGVSQLTHGQLNFAYRIPFDKLLLSVGMSAGLQTHKIVDVQNDPFIDITDPLLNEAIDGYMLFDGGLGVYGEVDERLFFGVSFPDLIKSRLTEISGDINLPEFDKFSYAFLLGYRFNVENYDFTIEPSITVKDLRYSPFLIDANVKF
;
A
#
# COMPACT_ATOMS: atom_id res chain seq x y z
N PHE A 1 -11.42 7.94 -7.37
CA PHE A 1 -12.44 8.65 -6.56
C PHE A 1 -13.45 9.30 -7.51
N GLN A 2 -14.60 8.68 -7.75
CA GLN A 2 -15.69 9.24 -8.56
C GLN A 2 -16.83 9.77 -7.69
N GLY A 3 -16.51 10.28 -6.49
CA GLY A 3 -17.50 10.79 -5.55
C GLY A 3 -18.09 9.77 -4.59
N ASP A 4 -17.80 8.49 -4.79
CA ASP A 4 -18.34 7.41 -3.97
C ASP A 4 -17.45 7.10 -2.77
N HIS A 5 -18.10 6.73 -1.66
CA HIS A 5 -17.43 6.19 -0.49
C HIS A 5 -17.40 4.66 -0.59
N GLN A 6 -16.24 4.07 -0.48
CA GLN A 6 -16.08 2.62 -0.51
C GLN A 6 -15.42 2.12 0.76
N LEU A 7 -15.98 1.06 1.32
CA LEU A 7 -15.42 0.34 2.45
C LEU A 7 -15.24 -1.12 2.06
N LEU A 8 -14.02 -1.62 2.22
CA LEU A 8 -13.66 -3.01 2.04
C LEU A 8 -13.11 -3.55 3.35
N ALA A 9 -13.60 -4.71 3.78
CA ALA A 9 -13.01 -5.46 4.87
C ALA A 9 -12.81 -6.90 4.43
N GLY A 10 -11.65 -7.46 4.74
CA GLY A 10 -11.28 -8.82 4.40
C GLY A 10 -10.57 -9.52 5.55
N TYR A 11 -10.90 -10.79 5.74
CA TYR A 11 -10.18 -11.68 6.63
C TYR A 11 -9.82 -12.95 5.87
N LYS A 12 -8.54 -13.29 5.87
CA LYS A 12 -8.02 -14.49 5.23
C LYS A 12 -7.34 -15.36 6.29
N HIS A 13 -7.72 -16.62 6.34
CA HIS A 13 -7.08 -17.63 7.18
C HIS A 13 -6.70 -18.80 6.28
N MET A 14 -5.41 -19.06 6.13
CA MET A 14 -4.91 -20.16 5.32
C MET A 14 -4.50 -21.32 6.22
N TRP A 15 -4.81 -22.56 5.79
CA TRP A 15 -4.44 -23.80 6.50
C TRP A 15 -4.92 -23.81 7.95
N SER A 16 -6.21 -23.55 8.16
CA SER A 16 -6.83 -23.38 9.48
C SER A 16 -6.62 -24.54 10.46
N ASP A 17 -6.29 -25.72 9.95
CA ASP A 17 -6.05 -26.93 10.75
C ASP A 17 -4.64 -27.01 11.35
N PHE A 18 -3.77 -26.08 10.98
CA PHE A 18 -2.40 -26.01 11.52
C PHE A 18 -2.31 -24.96 12.64
N PRO A 19 -1.58 -25.25 13.72
CA PRO A 19 -1.20 -24.23 14.70
C PRO A 19 -0.46 -23.07 14.02
N ASP A 20 -0.69 -21.85 14.47
CA ASP A 20 -0.04 -20.63 13.97
C ASP A 20 -0.15 -20.39 12.45
N ALA A 21 -1.20 -20.93 11.84
CA ALA A 21 -1.51 -20.74 10.44
C ALA A 21 -1.62 -19.25 10.07
N PRO A 22 -1.20 -18.87 8.85
CA PRO A 22 -1.23 -17.47 8.39
C PRO A 22 -2.63 -16.86 8.45
N ARG A 23 -2.72 -15.66 9.04
CA ARG A 23 -3.95 -14.88 9.18
C ARG A 23 -3.71 -13.45 8.72
N THR A 24 -4.52 -13.00 7.77
CA THR A 24 -4.44 -11.64 7.26
C THR A 24 -5.77 -10.94 7.47
N PHE A 25 -5.75 -9.78 8.10
CA PHE A 25 -6.88 -8.86 8.17
C PHE A 25 -6.55 -7.64 7.32
N THR A 26 -7.53 -7.21 6.52
CA THR A 26 -7.43 -6.02 5.67
C THR A 26 -8.67 -5.18 5.84
N GLY A 27 -8.49 -3.88 6.10
CA GLY A 27 -9.53 -2.88 6.10
C GLY A 27 -9.11 -1.71 5.21
N ILE A 28 -9.98 -1.30 4.29
CA ILE A 28 -9.70 -0.19 3.37
C ILE A 28 -10.96 0.67 3.31
N TYR A 29 -10.78 1.95 3.49
CA TYR A 29 -11.79 2.96 3.23
C TYR A 29 -11.22 4.03 2.32
N HIS A 30 -12.00 4.47 1.35
CA HIS A 30 -11.68 5.66 0.58
C HIS A 30 -12.96 6.36 0.12
N GLY A 31 -12.87 7.66 -0.05
CA GLY A 31 -13.99 8.46 -0.50
C GLY A 31 -13.62 9.90 -0.83
N SER A 32 -14.54 10.60 -1.44
CA SER A 32 -14.45 12.02 -1.72
C SER A 32 -14.86 12.80 -0.48
N PHE A 33 -13.98 13.61 0.05
CA PHE A 33 -14.24 14.46 1.20
C PHE A 33 -14.74 15.86 0.78
N ALA A 34 -14.35 16.27 -0.42
CA ALA A 34 -14.83 17.47 -1.11
C ALA A 34 -14.71 17.24 -2.63
N ASP A 35 -15.25 18.12 -3.45
CA ASP A 35 -15.31 17.95 -4.92
C ASP A 35 -13.97 17.56 -5.56
N ASN A 36 -12.88 18.13 -5.06
CA ASN A 36 -11.54 17.87 -5.59
C ASN A 36 -10.64 17.13 -4.60
N LEU A 37 -11.17 16.67 -3.47
CA LEU A 37 -10.38 16.11 -2.39
C LEU A 37 -10.79 14.68 -2.08
N GLY A 38 -9.86 13.74 -2.21
CA GLY A 38 -10.02 12.35 -1.82
C GLY A 38 -9.21 12.02 -0.58
N LEU A 39 -9.81 11.26 0.31
CA LEU A 39 -9.17 10.68 1.48
C LEU A 39 -9.30 9.16 1.44
N GLY A 40 -8.27 8.48 1.90
CA GLY A 40 -8.27 7.04 2.07
C GLY A 40 -7.57 6.65 3.36
N PHE A 41 -8.02 5.55 3.92
CA PHE A 41 -7.38 4.89 5.05
C PHE A 41 -7.31 3.41 4.76
N GLN A 42 -6.18 2.80 5.07
CA GLN A 42 -6.04 1.35 5.03
C GLN A 42 -5.35 0.83 6.28
N VAL A 43 -5.73 -0.36 6.69
CA VAL A 43 -5.06 -1.13 7.71
C VAL A 43 -4.88 -2.56 7.22
N LEU A 44 -3.69 -3.08 7.43
CA LEU A 44 -3.34 -4.47 7.17
C LEU A 44 -2.71 -5.03 8.44
N THR A 45 -3.18 -6.18 8.89
CA THR A 45 -2.49 -6.98 9.90
C THR A 45 -2.25 -8.35 9.31
N ASP A 46 -1.00 -8.74 9.22
CA ASP A 46 -0.58 -10.05 8.74
C ASP A 46 0.20 -10.78 9.83
N ARG A 47 -0.21 -11.99 10.12
CA ARG A 47 0.43 -12.86 11.11
C ARG A 47 0.79 -14.18 10.46
N VAL A 48 2.05 -14.55 10.57
CA VAL A 48 2.59 -15.81 10.08
C VAL A 48 3.44 -16.44 11.19
N GLY A 49 2.93 -17.51 11.80
CA GLY A 49 3.57 -18.10 12.97
C GLY A 49 3.61 -17.09 14.12
N VAL A 50 4.79 -16.86 14.65
CA VAL A 50 5.06 -15.90 15.73
C VAL A 50 5.30 -14.47 15.22
N SER A 51 5.48 -14.27 13.91
CA SER A 51 5.72 -12.94 13.33
C SER A 51 4.41 -12.23 13.06
N GLN A 52 4.26 -11.01 13.53
CA GLN A 52 3.13 -10.13 13.25
C GLN A 52 3.59 -8.80 12.69
N LEU A 53 3.02 -8.46 11.52
CA LEU A 53 3.17 -7.17 10.86
C LEU A 53 1.81 -6.46 10.90
N THR A 54 1.82 -5.20 11.33
CA THR A 54 0.64 -4.33 11.21
C THR A 54 1.03 -3.05 10.51
N HIS A 55 0.30 -2.70 9.47
CA HIS A 55 0.52 -1.48 8.69
C HIS A 55 -0.78 -0.68 8.62
N GLY A 56 -0.71 0.58 9.00
CA GLY A 56 -1.78 1.55 8.85
C GLY A 56 -1.31 2.70 7.96
N GLN A 57 -2.13 3.12 6.99
CA GLN A 57 -1.77 4.18 6.06
C GLN A 57 -2.94 5.12 5.83
N LEU A 58 -2.64 6.42 5.81
CA LEU A 58 -3.51 7.49 5.37
C LEU A 58 -3.10 7.92 3.96
N ASN A 59 -4.08 8.12 3.09
CA ASN A 59 -3.89 8.55 1.72
C ASN A 59 -4.70 9.82 1.47
N PHE A 60 -4.08 10.76 0.81
CA PHE A 60 -4.65 12.03 0.45
C PHE A 60 -4.44 12.25 -1.05
N ALA A 61 -5.48 12.70 -1.75
CA ALA A 61 -5.40 13.01 -3.17
C ALA A 61 -6.15 14.30 -3.50
N TYR A 62 -5.52 15.15 -4.30
CA TYR A 62 -6.13 16.36 -4.81
C TYR A 62 -6.29 16.28 -6.32
N ARG A 63 -7.50 16.54 -6.83
CA ARG A 63 -7.84 16.55 -8.25
C ARG A 63 -7.75 17.95 -8.82
N ILE A 64 -7.15 18.04 -9.98
CA ILE A 64 -7.02 19.28 -10.75
C ILE A 64 -7.69 19.02 -12.10
N PRO A 65 -8.94 19.46 -12.28
CA PRO A 65 -9.63 19.30 -13.54
C PRO A 65 -9.11 20.32 -14.57
N PHE A 66 -8.73 19.83 -15.72
CA PHE A 66 -8.51 20.60 -16.95
C PHE A 66 -9.60 20.22 -17.96
N ASP A 67 -9.67 20.89 -19.09
CA ASP A 67 -10.71 20.65 -20.10
C ASP A 67 -10.82 19.16 -20.51
N LYS A 68 -9.70 18.53 -20.89
CA LYS A 68 -9.63 17.14 -21.32
C LYS A 68 -8.77 16.24 -20.44
N LEU A 69 -8.13 16.80 -19.43
CA LEU A 69 -7.21 16.10 -18.55
C LEU A 69 -7.70 16.25 -17.11
N LEU A 70 -7.95 15.14 -16.45
CA LEU A 70 -8.09 15.09 -15.01
C LEU A 70 -6.74 14.66 -14.41
N LEU A 71 -6.07 15.56 -13.73
CA LEU A 71 -4.82 15.26 -13.03
C LEU A 71 -5.09 15.10 -11.54
N SER A 72 -4.53 14.08 -10.91
CA SER A 72 -4.61 13.87 -9.47
C SER A 72 -3.21 13.75 -8.89
N VAL A 73 -2.92 14.52 -7.87
CA VAL A 73 -1.69 14.44 -7.10
C VAL A 73 -2.04 13.83 -5.74
N GLY A 74 -1.29 12.83 -5.32
CA GLY A 74 -1.54 12.11 -4.08
C GLY A 74 -0.31 12.03 -3.21
N MET A 75 -0.56 11.93 -1.90
CA MET A 75 0.45 11.63 -0.90
C MET A 75 -0.09 10.59 0.08
N SER A 76 0.84 9.82 0.64
CA SER A 76 0.52 8.83 1.67
C SER A 76 1.45 8.99 2.86
N ALA A 77 0.93 8.65 4.04
CA ALA A 77 1.71 8.54 5.27
C ALA A 77 1.28 7.28 6.00
N GLY A 78 2.24 6.44 6.35
CA GLY A 78 2.00 5.14 6.95
C GLY A 78 2.84 4.89 8.19
N LEU A 79 2.34 3.99 9.02
CA LEU A 79 3.03 3.43 10.17
C LEU A 79 2.98 1.91 10.07
N GLN A 80 4.13 1.29 10.16
CA GLN A 80 4.28 -0.16 10.16
C GLN A 80 4.94 -0.62 11.45
N THR A 81 4.31 -1.57 12.12
CA THR A 81 4.91 -2.26 13.26
C THR A 81 5.22 -3.70 12.91
N HIS A 82 6.36 -4.15 13.31
CA HIS A 82 6.77 -5.54 13.19
C HIS A 82 7.21 -6.05 14.56
N LYS A 83 6.61 -7.14 15.02
CA LYS A 83 6.89 -7.73 16.32
C LYS A 83 6.76 -9.24 16.30
N ILE A 84 7.38 -9.88 17.26
CA ILE A 84 7.19 -11.30 17.55
C ILE A 84 6.14 -11.44 18.66
N VAL A 85 5.18 -12.32 18.48
CA VAL A 85 4.06 -12.56 19.41
C VAL A 85 4.00 -14.04 19.83
N ASP A 86 3.38 -14.30 20.96
CA ASP A 86 3.09 -15.65 21.49
C ASP A 86 4.31 -16.56 21.75
N VAL A 87 5.48 -15.97 21.97
CA VAL A 87 6.71 -16.72 22.29
C VAL A 87 6.83 -17.09 23.78
N GLN A 88 6.02 -16.47 24.65
CA GLN A 88 6.15 -16.65 26.13
C GLN A 88 5.82 -18.06 26.60
N ASN A 89 5.10 -18.83 25.82
CA ASN A 89 4.68 -20.19 26.16
C ASN A 89 5.48 -21.29 25.41
N ASP A 90 6.46 -20.92 24.60
CA ASP A 90 7.28 -21.88 23.89
C ASP A 90 8.47 -22.34 24.77
N PRO A 91 8.53 -23.61 25.18
CA PRO A 91 9.58 -24.10 26.07
C PRO A 91 10.96 -24.14 25.44
N PHE A 92 11.08 -23.94 24.12
CA PHE A 92 12.33 -23.91 23.37
C PHE A 92 12.90 -22.51 23.19
N ILE A 93 12.18 -21.48 23.64
CA ILE A 93 12.58 -20.08 23.49
C ILE A 93 13.17 -19.56 24.80
N ASP A 94 14.39 -19.09 24.76
CA ASP A 94 15.03 -18.42 25.90
C ASP A 94 14.59 -16.96 25.96
N ILE A 95 13.61 -16.67 26.80
CA ILE A 95 13.08 -15.30 27.01
C ILE A 95 14.08 -14.35 27.66
N THR A 96 15.26 -14.84 28.09
CA THR A 96 16.32 -14.00 28.66
C THR A 96 17.29 -13.48 27.61
N ASP A 97 17.17 -13.93 26.34
CA ASP A 97 17.98 -13.46 25.23
C ASP A 97 17.64 -11.98 24.92
N PRO A 98 18.61 -11.05 25.01
CA PRO A 98 18.40 -9.64 24.72
C PRO A 98 17.92 -9.37 23.27
N LEU A 99 18.38 -10.16 22.31
CA LEU A 99 17.97 -10.02 20.90
C LEU A 99 16.51 -10.42 20.71
N LEU A 100 16.05 -11.43 21.45
CA LEU A 100 14.66 -11.84 21.44
C LEU A 100 13.77 -10.77 22.07
N ASN A 101 14.19 -10.16 23.17
CA ASN A 101 13.46 -9.09 23.83
C ASN A 101 13.28 -7.89 22.90
N GLU A 102 14.32 -7.49 22.16
CA GLU A 102 14.20 -6.44 21.13
C GLU A 102 13.20 -6.82 20.04
N ALA A 103 13.17 -8.09 19.62
CA ALA A 103 12.23 -8.58 18.61
C ALA A 103 10.79 -8.68 19.14
N ILE A 104 10.58 -8.98 20.42
CA ILE A 104 9.26 -8.99 21.09
C ILE A 104 8.73 -7.56 21.23
N ASP A 105 9.56 -6.63 21.69
CA ASP A 105 9.21 -5.20 21.79
C ASP A 105 8.87 -4.65 20.40
N GLY A 106 9.50 -5.21 19.38
CA GLY A 106 9.28 -4.86 18.00
C GLY A 106 9.86 -3.49 17.62
N TYR A 107 9.66 -3.12 16.37
CA TYR A 107 10.05 -1.80 15.87
C TYR A 107 8.92 -1.17 15.09
N MET A 108 8.89 0.15 15.06
CA MET A 108 7.93 0.93 14.31
C MET A 108 8.65 1.70 13.21
N LEU A 109 8.14 1.56 11.99
CA LEU A 109 8.61 2.27 10.82
C LEU A 109 7.56 3.30 10.40
N PHE A 110 8.00 4.48 10.09
CA PHE A 110 7.23 5.47 9.36
C PHE A 110 7.54 5.34 7.86
N ASP A 111 6.53 5.36 7.03
CA ASP A 111 6.66 5.44 5.58
C ASP A 111 5.85 6.60 5.01
N GLY A 112 6.30 7.12 3.89
CA GLY A 112 5.62 8.18 3.15
C GLY A 112 5.83 8.01 1.66
N GLY A 113 4.79 8.27 0.88
CA GLY A 113 4.82 8.14 -0.57
C GLY A 113 4.16 9.31 -1.28
N LEU A 114 4.49 9.45 -2.55
CA LEU A 114 3.90 10.43 -3.47
C LEU A 114 3.45 9.74 -4.74
N GLY A 115 2.44 10.29 -5.40
CA GLY A 115 1.98 9.78 -6.68
C GLY A 115 1.24 10.83 -7.50
N VAL A 116 1.21 10.58 -8.78
CA VAL A 116 0.45 11.36 -9.76
C VAL A 116 -0.34 10.39 -10.62
N TYR A 117 -1.60 10.71 -10.85
CA TYR A 117 -2.48 9.98 -11.75
C TYR A 117 -3.12 10.96 -12.71
N GLY A 118 -3.19 10.61 -13.97
CA GLY A 118 -3.82 11.40 -15.02
C GLY A 118 -4.80 10.58 -15.83
N GLU A 119 -5.87 11.23 -16.27
CA GLU A 119 -6.87 10.66 -17.16
C GLU A 119 -7.21 11.67 -18.27
N VAL A 120 -7.04 11.26 -19.53
CA VAL A 120 -7.27 12.11 -20.71
C VAL A 120 -8.50 11.62 -21.44
N ASP A 121 -9.45 12.53 -21.72
CA ASP A 121 -10.71 12.27 -22.41
C ASP A 121 -11.49 11.06 -21.86
N GLU A 122 -11.35 10.78 -20.54
CA GLU A 122 -11.93 9.62 -19.84
C GLU A 122 -11.52 8.25 -20.44
N ARG A 123 -10.51 8.22 -21.30
CA ARG A 123 -10.06 7.03 -22.02
C ARG A 123 -8.64 6.60 -21.67
N LEU A 124 -7.67 7.47 -21.87
CA LEU A 124 -6.28 7.18 -21.56
C LEU A 124 -6.03 7.50 -20.09
N PHE A 125 -5.53 6.54 -19.34
CA PHE A 125 -5.11 6.78 -17.96
C PHE A 125 -3.68 6.35 -17.74
N PHE A 126 -2.99 7.11 -16.90
CA PHE A 126 -1.60 6.85 -16.53
C PHE A 126 -1.36 7.21 -15.07
N GLY A 127 -0.36 6.59 -14.50
CA GLY A 127 0.02 6.86 -13.12
C GLY A 127 1.51 6.65 -12.88
N VAL A 128 2.05 7.43 -11.96
CA VAL A 128 3.40 7.27 -11.43
C VAL A 128 3.30 7.37 -9.91
N SER A 129 3.89 6.43 -9.21
CA SER A 129 3.94 6.48 -7.76
C SER A 129 5.33 6.09 -7.25
N PHE A 130 5.68 6.70 -6.14
CA PHE A 130 6.88 6.43 -5.35
C PHE A 130 6.41 6.05 -3.94
N PRO A 131 6.03 4.77 -3.73
CA PRO A 131 5.77 4.27 -2.40
C PRO A 131 7.08 4.23 -1.61
N ASP A 132 7.02 4.32 -0.30
CA ASP A 132 8.20 4.26 0.58
C ASP A 132 9.30 5.28 0.22
N LEU A 133 8.91 6.47 -0.25
CA LEU A 133 9.85 7.55 -0.57
C LEU A 133 10.65 7.97 0.67
N ILE A 134 9.98 8.00 1.83
CA ILE A 134 10.58 8.21 3.14
C ILE A 134 10.28 6.95 3.95
N LYS A 135 11.31 6.27 4.43
CA LYS A 135 11.16 5.14 5.35
C LYS A 135 12.18 5.27 6.46
N SER A 136 11.72 5.46 7.68
CA SER A 136 12.56 5.71 8.84
C SER A 136 12.02 4.99 10.08
N ARG A 137 12.90 4.49 10.93
CA ARG A 137 12.52 4.02 12.25
C ARG A 137 12.13 5.21 13.14
N LEU A 138 11.03 5.13 13.83
CA LEU A 138 10.56 6.20 14.73
C LEU A 138 11.54 6.50 15.88
N THR A 139 12.35 5.54 16.28
CA THR A 139 13.42 5.71 17.29
C THR A 139 14.60 6.54 16.77
N GLU A 140 14.74 6.69 15.44
CA GLU A 140 15.83 7.41 14.79
C GLU A 140 15.44 8.82 14.33
N ILE A 141 14.16 9.21 14.51
CA ILE A 141 13.66 10.55 14.12
C ILE A 141 14.31 11.69 14.90
N SER A 142 15.05 11.39 15.97
CA SER A 142 15.85 12.40 16.69
C SER A 142 17.15 12.81 15.98
N GLY A 143 17.47 12.21 14.85
CA GLY A 143 18.67 12.48 14.03
C GLY A 143 18.30 12.80 12.59
N ASP A 144 19.30 13.05 11.76
CA ASP A 144 19.12 13.39 10.37
C ASP A 144 18.24 12.39 9.62
N ILE A 145 17.18 12.89 8.97
CA ILE A 145 16.37 12.11 8.05
C ILE A 145 17.27 11.74 6.86
N ASN A 146 17.83 10.56 6.88
CA ASN A 146 18.57 10.04 5.74
C ASN A 146 17.58 9.70 4.63
N LEU A 147 17.43 10.60 3.66
CA LEU A 147 16.73 10.27 2.43
C LEU A 147 17.51 9.15 1.72
N PRO A 148 16.84 8.07 1.30
CA PRO A 148 17.53 7.01 0.57
C PRO A 148 18.13 7.55 -0.74
N GLU A 149 19.27 6.99 -1.15
CA GLU A 149 19.87 7.29 -2.46
C GLU A 149 18.88 6.94 -3.60
N PHE A 150 18.90 7.71 -4.68
CA PHE A 150 17.94 7.61 -5.79
C PHE A 150 17.86 6.22 -6.43
N ASP A 151 18.91 5.43 -6.40
CA ASP A 151 18.97 4.06 -6.90
C ASP A 151 18.23 3.04 -6.03
N LYS A 152 17.67 3.48 -4.89
CA LYS A 152 16.97 2.63 -3.90
C LYS A 152 15.50 2.98 -3.73
N PHE A 153 14.94 3.87 -4.54
CA PHE A 153 13.51 4.19 -4.46
C PHE A 153 12.65 3.09 -5.08
N SER A 154 11.56 2.78 -4.39
CA SER A 154 10.46 2.01 -5.00
C SER A 154 9.68 2.92 -5.94
N TYR A 155 9.33 2.41 -7.12
CA TYR A 155 8.46 3.13 -8.06
C TYR A 155 7.49 2.19 -8.76
N ALA A 156 6.37 2.75 -9.20
CA ALA A 156 5.42 2.06 -10.04
C ALA A 156 4.89 2.99 -11.13
N PHE A 157 4.78 2.46 -12.34
CA PHE A 157 4.18 3.11 -13.50
C PHE A 157 2.96 2.32 -13.93
N LEU A 158 1.88 3.02 -14.21
CA LEU A 158 0.64 2.49 -14.74
C LEU A 158 0.34 3.19 -16.06
N LEU A 159 -0.06 2.42 -17.07
CA LEU A 159 -0.61 2.94 -18.31
C LEU A 159 -1.77 2.05 -18.74
N GLY A 160 -2.88 2.66 -19.12
CA GLY A 160 -4.02 1.91 -19.62
C GLY A 160 -4.92 2.75 -20.51
N TYR A 161 -5.80 2.09 -21.20
CA TYR A 161 -6.74 2.73 -22.10
C TYR A 161 -8.13 2.09 -22.00
N ARG A 162 -9.17 2.90 -22.04
CA ARG A 162 -10.57 2.50 -21.93
C ARG A 162 -11.23 2.54 -23.32
N PHE A 163 -11.58 1.38 -23.84
CA PHE A 163 -12.29 1.22 -25.11
C PHE A 163 -13.78 1.05 -24.84
N ASN A 164 -14.60 2.02 -25.22
CA ASN A 164 -16.05 1.89 -25.18
C ASN A 164 -16.52 1.26 -26.49
N VAL A 165 -17.23 0.14 -26.41
CA VAL A 165 -17.78 -0.54 -27.59
C VAL A 165 -19.18 0.00 -27.86
N GLU A 166 -19.31 0.92 -28.83
CA GLU A 166 -20.50 1.76 -29.08
C GLU A 166 -21.81 1.01 -29.28
N ASN A 167 -21.77 -0.26 -29.68
CA ASN A 167 -22.98 -1.06 -29.93
C ASN A 167 -23.40 -1.96 -28.75
N TYR A 168 -22.61 -1.99 -27.74
CA TYR A 168 -22.80 -2.80 -26.53
C TYR A 168 -22.43 -1.93 -25.34
N ASP A 169 -23.22 -1.97 -24.29
CA ASP A 169 -22.92 -1.28 -23.04
C ASP A 169 -21.75 -1.98 -22.30
N PHE A 170 -20.60 -1.99 -22.99
CA PHE A 170 -19.44 -2.79 -22.64
C PHE A 170 -18.15 -1.99 -22.85
N THR A 171 -17.29 -1.99 -21.84
CA THR A 171 -16.01 -1.30 -21.82
C THR A 171 -14.87 -2.29 -21.64
N ILE A 172 -13.81 -2.19 -22.45
CA ILE A 172 -12.59 -2.98 -22.30
C ILE A 172 -11.47 -2.05 -21.82
N GLU A 173 -10.86 -2.38 -20.70
CA GLU A 173 -9.78 -1.58 -20.09
C GLU A 173 -8.48 -2.40 -20.02
N PRO A 174 -7.67 -2.51 -21.07
CA PRO A 174 -6.32 -3.04 -20.96
C PRO A 174 -5.42 -2.07 -20.20
N SER A 175 -4.58 -2.60 -19.36
CA SER A 175 -3.58 -1.83 -18.63
C SER A 175 -2.31 -2.62 -18.39
N ILE A 176 -1.21 -1.91 -18.29
CA ILE A 176 0.10 -2.44 -17.92
C ILE A 176 0.61 -1.67 -16.69
N THR A 177 1.13 -2.39 -15.72
CA THR A 177 1.79 -1.82 -14.56
C THR A 177 3.21 -2.35 -14.49
N VAL A 178 4.16 -1.45 -14.34
CA VAL A 178 5.57 -1.76 -14.15
C VAL A 178 5.95 -1.31 -12.75
N LYS A 179 6.53 -2.22 -11.95
CA LYS A 179 6.91 -1.96 -10.56
C LYS A 179 8.34 -2.39 -10.31
N ASP A 180 9.09 -1.53 -9.66
CA ASP A 180 10.38 -1.85 -9.06
C ASP A 180 10.33 -1.47 -7.59
N LEU A 181 10.22 -2.48 -6.74
CA LEU A 181 10.09 -2.31 -5.30
C LEU A 181 11.41 -2.72 -4.65
N ARG A 182 11.92 -1.92 -3.73
CA ARG A 182 13.25 -2.01 -3.10
C ARG A 182 13.74 -3.42 -2.73
N TYR A 183 12.83 -4.32 -2.40
CA TYR A 183 13.17 -5.68 -1.94
C TYR A 183 12.46 -6.76 -2.75
N SER A 184 11.98 -6.43 -3.95
CA SER A 184 11.26 -7.33 -4.83
C SER A 184 11.92 -7.33 -6.21
N PRO A 185 11.85 -8.44 -6.96
CA PRO A 185 12.20 -8.43 -8.37
C PRO A 185 11.35 -7.42 -9.14
N PHE A 186 11.90 -6.91 -10.23
CA PHE A 186 11.16 -6.10 -11.20
C PHE A 186 9.91 -6.84 -11.69
N LEU A 187 8.75 -6.22 -11.63
CA LEU A 187 7.46 -6.81 -11.93
C LEU A 187 6.78 -6.06 -13.07
N ILE A 188 6.20 -6.82 -13.99
CA ILE A 188 5.32 -6.31 -15.04
C ILE A 188 3.98 -7.05 -14.93
N ASP A 189 2.91 -6.32 -14.68
CA ASP A 189 1.55 -6.84 -14.62
C ASP A 189 0.78 -6.33 -15.83
N ALA A 190 0.20 -7.24 -16.63
CA ALA A 190 -0.74 -6.90 -17.68
C ALA A 190 -2.14 -7.34 -17.26
N ASN A 191 -3.10 -6.43 -17.34
CA ASN A 191 -4.49 -6.66 -16.93
C ASN A 191 -5.45 -6.24 -18.03
N VAL A 192 -6.59 -6.90 -18.09
CA VAL A 192 -7.73 -6.51 -18.91
C VAL A 192 -8.97 -6.59 -18.02
N LYS A 193 -9.70 -5.48 -17.91
CA LYS A 193 -10.99 -5.40 -17.23
C LYS A 193 -12.10 -5.26 -18.26
N PHE A 194 -13.24 -5.90 -17.98
CA PHE A 194 -14.44 -5.90 -18.83
C PHE A 194 -15.63 -5.36 -18.05
#